data_313d971a52e8300d65c6ed1dad3d5ca7
#
_entry.id   313d971a52e8300d65c6ed1dad3d5ca7
#
_cell.length_a   1.000
_cell.length_b   1.000
_cell.length_c   1.000
_cell.angle_alpha   90.00
_cell.angle_beta   90.00
_cell.angle_gamma   90.00
#
_symmetry.space_group_name_H-M   'P 1'
#
loop_
_entity.id
_entity.type
_entity.pdbx_description
1 polymer ?
#
loop_
_entity_poly.entity_id
_entity_poly.type
_entity_poly.pdbx_seq_one_letter_code
_entity_poly.pdbx_strand_id
1 'polypeptide(L)'
;SRGLGDVYKRQVMNCLAVSDVMEQKGIPVRVQTAVEMSTFAEHYTWERAVAHLEEGKVVLFGAGSGCPYFSTDTAAVLRAAEIGADAILLAKNTDGVYSADPHMDAGAVKYDAITYDEVLAKHLAVMDLTATSLAMENDIPVVVFALAEPQNIVRAVMGEPVGTVVTK
;
A
#
# COMPACT_ATOMS: atom_id res chain seq x y z
N SER A 1 2.27 22.98 7.90
CA SER A 1 1.24 22.03 8.31
C SER A 1 -0.20 22.36 7.84
N ARG A 2 -0.46 23.50 7.15
CA ARG A 2 -1.81 23.77 6.58
C ARG A 2 -2.23 22.81 5.46
N GLY A 3 -1.29 22.10 4.82
CA GLY A 3 -1.56 21.15 3.74
C GLY A 3 -1.91 19.71 4.18
N LEU A 4 -1.53 19.27 5.37
CA LEU A 4 -1.76 17.88 5.82
C LEU A 4 -3.25 17.56 5.99
N GLY A 5 -4.02 18.48 6.56
CA GLY A 5 -5.47 18.29 6.70
C GLY A 5 -6.18 18.15 5.36
N ASP A 6 -5.72 18.84 4.32
CA ASP A 6 -6.31 18.76 2.99
C ASP A 6 -5.92 17.45 2.29
N VAL A 7 -4.72 16.92 2.53
CA VAL A 7 -4.30 15.60 2.02
C VAL A 7 -5.16 14.50 2.63
N TYR A 8 -5.36 14.50 3.95
CA TYR A 8 -6.20 13.51 4.63
C TYR A 8 -7.65 13.54 4.14
N LYS A 9 -8.24 14.74 3.98
CA LYS A 9 -9.59 14.89 3.43
C LYS A 9 -9.71 14.28 2.03
N ARG A 10 -8.74 14.55 1.14
CA ARG A 10 -8.74 14.00 -0.22
C ARG A 10 -8.62 12.48 -0.22
N GLN A 11 -7.77 11.91 0.62
CA GLN A 11 -7.66 10.45 0.76
C GLN A 11 -8.97 9.82 1.21
N VAL A 12 -9.65 10.41 2.20
CA VAL A 12 -10.94 9.91 2.67
C VAL A 12 -12.01 10.05 1.59
N MET A 13 -12.05 11.17 0.86
CA MET A 13 -12.96 11.35 -0.28
C MET A 13 -12.73 10.27 -1.36
N ASN A 14 -11.47 9.95 -1.67
CA ASN A 14 -11.14 8.88 -2.62
C ASN A 14 -11.61 7.51 -2.10
N CYS A 15 -11.42 7.20 -0.82
CA CYS A 15 -11.93 5.96 -0.22
C CYS A 15 -13.46 5.88 -0.31
N LEU A 16 -14.17 6.97 -0.03
CA LEU A 16 -15.64 7.01 -0.13
C LEU A 16 -16.11 6.82 -1.58
N ALA A 17 -15.45 7.44 -2.55
CA ALA A 17 -15.77 7.25 -3.96
C ALA A 17 -15.55 5.81 -4.44
N VAL A 18 -14.44 5.18 -4.00
CA VAL A 18 -14.17 3.75 -4.28
C VAL A 18 -15.21 2.85 -3.60
N SER A 19 -15.55 3.15 -2.34
CA SER A 19 -16.59 2.43 -1.59
C SER A 19 -17.92 2.45 -2.30
N ASP A 20 -18.37 3.63 -2.76
CA ASP A 20 -19.63 3.78 -3.48
C ASP A 20 -19.68 2.92 -4.76
N VAL A 21 -18.60 2.93 -5.55
CA VAL A 21 -18.48 2.09 -6.76
C VAL A 21 -18.50 0.60 -6.42
N MET A 22 -17.85 0.19 -5.33
CA MET A 22 -17.84 -1.20 -4.89
C MET A 22 -19.22 -1.67 -4.44
N GLU A 23 -19.91 -0.84 -3.64
CA GLU A 23 -21.27 -1.13 -3.17
C GLU A 23 -22.27 -1.25 -4.33
N GLN A 24 -22.18 -0.37 -5.34
CA GLN A 24 -22.99 -0.47 -6.57
C GLN A 24 -22.76 -1.78 -7.34
N LYS A 25 -21.58 -2.37 -7.19
CA LYS A 25 -21.25 -3.69 -7.77
C LYS A 25 -21.59 -4.87 -6.85
N GLY A 26 -22.19 -4.62 -5.69
CA GLY A 26 -22.52 -5.65 -4.70
C GLY A 26 -21.33 -6.19 -3.93
N ILE A 27 -20.19 -5.47 -3.91
CA ILE A 27 -19.00 -5.85 -3.14
C ILE A 27 -19.11 -5.24 -1.74
N PRO A 28 -19.15 -6.06 -0.67
CA PRO A 28 -19.17 -5.54 0.68
C PRO A 28 -17.88 -4.76 1.00
N VAL A 29 -18.01 -3.55 1.49
CA VAL A 29 -16.85 -2.68 1.76
C VAL A 29 -17.04 -1.90 3.05
N ARG A 30 -15.94 -1.53 3.69
CA ARG A 30 -15.90 -0.58 4.82
C ARG A 30 -14.77 0.41 4.64
N VAL A 31 -15.03 1.66 5.00
CA VAL A 31 -14.04 2.72 5.03
C VAL A 31 -13.65 2.99 6.47
N GLN A 32 -12.36 2.86 6.76
CA GLN A 32 -11.78 3.24 8.05
C GLN A 32 -10.76 4.35 7.87
N THR A 33 -10.67 5.27 8.82
CA THR A 33 -9.74 6.39 8.77
C THR A 33 -8.90 6.48 10.03
N ALA A 34 -7.63 6.81 9.86
CA ALA A 34 -6.71 7.03 10.98
C ALA A 34 -6.97 8.35 11.73
N VAL A 35 -7.68 9.30 11.10
CA VAL A 35 -8.13 10.56 11.71
C VAL A 35 -9.61 10.47 11.93
N GLU A 36 -10.08 10.85 13.11
CA GLU A 36 -11.50 10.78 13.45
C GLU A 36 -12.37 11.65 12.51
N MET A 37 -13.25 10.99 11.79
CA MET A 37 -14.19 11.55 10.84
C MET A 37 -15.53 10.78 10.90
N SER A 38 -16.03 10.54 12.08
CA SER A 38 -17.15 9.64 12.40
C SER A 38 -18.44 9.86 11.61
N THR A 39 -18.63 11.06 11.04
CA THR A 39 -19.77 11.35 10.14
C THR A 39 -19.65 10.64 8.78
N PHE A 40 -18.43 10.34 8.33
CA PHE A 40 -18.18 9.86 6.96
C PHE A 40 -17.55 8.47 6.91
N ALA A 41 -16.76 8.10 7.93
CA ALA A 41 -16.02 6.86 7.95
C ALA A 41 -15.78 6.39 9.40
N GLU A 42 -15.63 5.10 9.56
CA GLU A 42 -15.32 4.49 10.84
C GLU A 42 -13.91 4.86 11.30
N HIS A 43 -13.74 5.15 12.60
CA HIS A 43 -12.40 5.31 13.15
C HIS A 43 -11.66 3.96 13.12
N TYR A 44 -10.43 3.97 12.60
CA TYR A 44 -9.60 2.78 12.49
C TYR A 44 -9.28 2.18 13.85
N THR A 45 -9.55 0.90 13.99
CA THR A 45 -8.90 0.01 14.95
C THR A 45 -8.60 -1.31 14.27
N TRP A 46 -7.50 -1.97 14.65
CA TRP A 46 -7.09 -3.21 14.00
C TRP A 46 -8.14 -4.33 14.23
N GLU A 47 -8.76 -4.39 15.41
CA GLU A 47 -9.79 -5.38 15.73
C GLU A 47 -11.01 -5.27 14.80
N ARG A 48 -11.46 -4.04 14.54
CA ARG A 48 -12.58 -3.81 13.61
C ARG A 48 -12.19 -4.12 12.15
N ALA A 49 -10.95 -3.77 11.78
CA ALA A 49 -10.45 -4.08 10.44
C ALA A 49 -10.44 -5.59 10.21
N VAL A 50 -9.88 -6.36 11.16
CA VAL A 50 -9.85 -7.83 11.10
C VAL A 50 -11.26 -8.40 11.07
N ALA A 51 -12.16 -7.94 11.95
CA ALA A 51 -13.54 -8.41 11.95
C ALA A 51 -14.26 -8.20 10.61
N HIS A 52 -14.06 -7.03 9.96
CA HIS A 52 -14.62 -6.78 8.65
C HIS A 52 -14.02 -7.68 7.56
N LEU A 53 -12.70 -7.93 7.62
CA LEU A 53 -12.02 -8.83 6.67
C LEU A 53 -12.51 -10.28 6.85
N GLU A 54 -12.68 -10.75 8.09
CA GLU A 54 -13.23 -12.08 8.41
C GLU A 54 -14.68 -12.25 7.93
N GLU A 55 -15.45 -11.17 7.89
CA GLU A 55 -16.79 -11.14 7.29
C GLU A 55 -16.77 -11.10 5.74
N GLY A 56 -15.60 -11.15 5.11
CA GLY A 56 -15.43 -11.12 3.66
C GLY A 56 -15.62 -9.74 3.03
N LYS A 57 -15.46 -8.67 3.80
CA LYS A 57 -15.53 -7.30 3.30
C LYS A 57 -14.17 -6.81 2.83
N VAL A 58 -14.18 -5.91 1.86
CA VAL A 58 -13.02 -5.08 1.53
C VAL A 58 -12.93 -3.93 2.54
N VAL A 59 -11.76 -3.69 3.10
CA VAL A 59 -11.54 -2.55 4.01
C VAL A 59 -10.66 -1.52 3.32
N LEU A 60 -11.14 -0.29 3.22
CA LEU A 60 -10.42 0.85 2.64
C LEU A 60 -9.87 1.71 3.78
N PHE A 61 -8.55 1.85 3.85
CA PHE A 61 -7.88 2.65 4.86
C PHE A 61 -7.56 4.06 4.33
N GLY A 62 -8.16 5.08 4.92
CA GLY A 62 -7.92 6.48 4.59
C GLY A 62 -7.08 7.21 5.63
N ALA A 63 -6.55 8.39 5.26
CA ALA A 63 -5.76 9.27 6.12
C ALA A 63 -4.41 8.72 6.59
N GLY A 64 -3.86 7.72 5.89
CA GLY A 64 -2.53 7.18 6.17
C GLY A 64 -2.38 6.60 7.58
N SER A 65 -1.31 6.95 8.29
CA SER A 65 -1.10 6.58 9.70
C SER A 65 -1.83 7.51 10.69
N GLY A 66 -2.35 8.65 10.20
CA GLY A 66 -2.84 9.73 11.07
C GLY A 66 -1.72 10.56 11.73
N CYS A 67 -0.48 10.16 11.57
CA CYS A 67 0.68 10.83 12.17
C CYS A 67 1.42 11.68 11.13
N PRO A 68 1.70 12.96 11.42
CA PRO A 68 2.58 13.78 10.61
C PRO A 68 3.97 13.13 10.48
N TYR A 69 4.65 13.40 9.35
CA TYR A 69 6.01 12.92 9.05
C TYR A 69 6.13 11.43 8.67
N PHE A 70 5.06 10.62 8.77
CA PHE A 70 5.05 9.27 8.22
C PHE A 70 4.46 9.26 6.82
N SER A 71 5.09 8.50 5.93
CA SER A 71 4.63 8.35 4.55
C SER A 71 3.40 7.44 4.44
N THR A 72 2.78 7.44 3.27
CA THR A 72 1.73 6.47 2.93
C THR A 72 2.29 5.05 2.79
N ASP A 73 3.55 4.89 2.39
CA ASP A 73 4.22 3.58 2.33
C ASP A 73 4.34 2.99 3.75
N THR A 74 4.83 3.79 4.72
CA THR A 74 4.86 3.39 6.14
C THR A 74 3.48 3.03 6.67
N ALA A 75 2.45 3.81 6.33
CA ALA A 75 1.09 3.53 6.75
C ALA A 75 0.57 2.21 6.18
N ALA A 76 0.86 1.92 4.90
CA ALA A 76 0.45 0.68 4.25
C ALA A 76 1.08 -0.55 4.93
N VAL A 77 2.39 -0.50 5.21
CA VAL A 77 3.08 -1.59 5.90
C VAL A 77 2.58 -1.75 7.33
N LEU A 78 2.36 -0.66 8.06
CA LEU A 78 1.80 -0.71 9.41
C LEU A 78 0.43 -1.40 9.42
N ARG A 79 -0.48 -1.02 8.51
CA ARG A 79 -1.79 -1.68 8.40
C ARG A 79 -1.67 -3.14 8.03
N ALA A 80 -0.78 -3.49 7.08
CA ALA A 80 -0.55 -4.87 6.69
C ALA A 80 -0.08 -5.73 7.88
N ALA A 81 0.87 -5.23 8.69
CA ALA A 81 1.35 -5.91 9.88
C ALA A 81 0.24 -6.07 10.94
N GLU A 82 -0.53 -5.00 11.21
CA GLU A 82 -1.60 -4.99 12.22
C GLU A 82 -2.73 -5.96 11.89
N ILE A 83 -3.09 -6.12 10.61
CA ILE A 83 -4.17 -7.02 10.18
C ILE A 83 -3.69 -8.44 9.81
N GLY A 84 -2.37 -8.70 9.88
CA GLY A 84 -1.79 -9.98 9.52
C GLY A 84 -1.89 -10.30 8.03
N ALA A 85 -1.64 -9.30 7.16
CA ALA A 85 -1.71 -9.50 5.71
C ALA A 85 -0.60 -10.42 5.21
N ASP A 86 -0.91 -11.29 4.24
CA ASP A 86 0.04 -12.22 3.63
C ASP A 86 1.05 -11.51 2.69
N ALA A 87 0.69 -10.37 2.12
CA ALA A 87 1.55 -9.60 1.22
C ALA A 87 1.07 -8.15 1.10
N ILE A 88 1.97 -7.28 0.62
CA ILE A 88 1.65 -5.91 0.20
C ILE A 88 1.79 -5.81 -1.32
N LEU A 89 0.71 -5.44 -1.99
CA LEU A 89 0.68 -5.17 -3.43
C LEU A 89 0.82 -3.67 -3.65
N LEU A 90 2.02 -3.21 -4.00
CA LEU A 90 2.40 -1.80 -4.06
C LEU A 90 2.32 -1.30 -5.51
N ALA A 91 1.16 -0.74 -5.87
CA ALA A 91 0.93 -0.15 -7.18
C ALA A 91 1.55 1.26 -7.25
N LYS A 92 2.55 1.45 -8.11
CA LYS A 92 3.32 2.69 -8.27
C LYS A 92 3.33 3.21 -9.72
N ASN A 93 3.97 4.35 -9.93
CA ASN A 93 4.20 4.88 -11.28
C ASN A 93 5.35 4.17 -12.02
N THR A 94 6.14 3.37 -11.30
CA THR A 94 7.18 2.50 -11.88
C THR A 94 6.67 1.06 -11.96
N ASP A 95 7.15 0.30 -12.92
CA ASP A 95 6.75 -1.08 -13.16
C ASP A 95 7.56 -2.11 -12.34
N GLY A 96 8.41 -1.65 -11.43
CA GLY A 96 9.22 -2.51 -10.55
C GLY A 96 10.37 -1.77 -9.91
N VAL A 97 11.30 -2.53 -9.35
CA VAL A 97 12.54 -2.04 -8.73
C VAL A 97 13.69 -2.17 -9.70
N TYR A 98 14.50 -1.13 -9.84
CA TYR A 98 15.65 -1.05 -10.75
C TYR A 98 16.95 -0.88 -9.99
N SER A 99 18.05 -1.29 -10.63
CA SER A 99 19.41 -1.10 -10.10
C SER A 99 19.85 0.36 -9.98
N ALA A 100 19.22 1.25 -10.75
CA ALA A 100 19.36 2.71 -10.74
C ALA A 100 18.06 3.33 -11.27
N ASP A 101 17.94 4.67 -11.23
CA ASP A 101 16.79 5.36 -11.83
C ASP A 101 16.79 5.18 -13.36
N PRO A 102 15.81 4.47 -13.94
CA PRO A 102 15.76 4.22 -15.38
C PRO A 102 15.58 5.49 -16.24
N HIS A 103 15.14 6.60 -15.63
CA HIS A 103 15.06 7.89 -16.32
C HIS A 103 16.41 8.61 -16.41
N MET A 104 17.33 8.27 -15.54
CA MET A 104 18.65 8.88 -15.45
C MET A 104 19.76 7.98 -16.01
N ASP A 105 19.57 6.67 -15.93
CA ASP A 105 20.55 5.66 -16.38
C ASP A 105 19.88 4.65 -17.33
N ALA A 106 20.23 4.73 -18.61
CA ALA A 106 19.77 3.80 -19.63
C ALA A 106 20.27 2.36 -19.44
N GLY A 107 21.28 2.16 -18.58
CA GLY A 107 21.79 0.84 -18.17
C GLY A 107 21.09 0.24 -16.96
N ALA A 108 20.09 0.92 -16.39
CA ALA A 108 19.34 0.42 -15.25
C ALA A 108 18.64 -0.91 -15.57
N VAL A 109 18.88 -1.91 -14.76
CA VAL A 109 18.29 -3.25 -14.89
C VAL A 109 17.18 -3.42 -13.89
N LYS A 110 16.01 -3.87 -14.35
CA LYS A 110 14.88 -4.22 -13.51
C LYS A 110 15.12 -5.56 -12.83
N TYR A 111 14.78 -5.64 -11.56
CA TYR A 111 14.79 -6.91 -10.80
C TYR A 111 13.41 -7.60 -10.92
N ASP A 112 13.41 -8.91 -11.16
CA ASP A 112 12.20 -9.73 -11.02
C ASP A 112 11.93 -10.04 -9.53
N ALA A 113 13.01 -10.31 -8.78
CA ALA A 113 12.99 -10.50 -7.34
C ALA A 113 14.25 -9.91 -6.71
N ILE A 114 14.14 -9.43 -5.47
CA ILE A 114 15.26 -8.86 -4.71
C ILE A 114 14.97 -9.00 -3.22
N THR A 115 16.02 -9.09 -2.39
CA THR A 115 15.86 -9.13 -0.94
C THR A 115 15.81 -7.73 -0.32
N TYR A 116 15.20 -7.62 0.88
CA TYR A 116 15.23 -6.37 1.65
C TYR A 116 16.66 -5.92 1.98
N ASP A 117 17.54 -6.88 2.31
CA ASP A 117 18.94 -6.56 2.58
C ASP A 117 19.63 -5.92 1.37
N GLU A 118 19.37 -6.44 0.17
CA GLU A 118 19.91 -5.85 -1.06
C GLU A 118 19.32 -4.49 -1.36
N VAL A 119 18.00 -4.30 -1.13
CA VAL A 119 17.32 -3.00 -1.28
C VAL A 119 17.98 -1.96 -0.37
N LEU A 120 18.21 -2.31 0.90
CA LEU A 120 18.84 -1.43 1.89
C LEU A 120 20.30 -1.16 1.56
N ALA A 121 21.09 -2.20 1.25
CA ALA A 121 22.51 -2.08 0.94
C ALA A 121 22.79 -1.27 -0.33
N LYS A 122 21.92 -1.38 -1.33
CA LYS A 122 22.03 -0.66 -2.61
C LYS A 122 21.29 0.67 -2.61
N HIS A 123 20.61 1.04 -1.51
CA HIS A 123 19.79 2.25 -1.38
C HIS A 123 18.74 2.39 -2.50
N LEU A 124 18.06 1.30 -2.87
CA LEU A 124 17.09 1.29 -3.96
C LEU A 124 15.76 1.93 -3.52
N ALA A 125 15.14 2.67 -4.42
CA ALA A 125 13.90 3.40 -4.16
C ALA A 125 12.66 2.51 -4.32
N VAL A 126 12.40 1.63 -3.38
CA VAL A 126 11.17 0.81 -3.31
C VAL A 126 10.09 1.53 -2.51
N MET A 127 10.38 1.78 -1.26
CA MET A 127 9.59 2.49 -0.26
C MET A 127 10.54 3.38 0.55
N ASP A 128 10.01 4.19 1.46
CA ASP A 128 10.89 4.85 2.43
C ASP A 128 11.54 3.84 3.39
N LEU A 129 12.62 4.27 4.04
CA LEU A 129 13.42 3.41 4.90
C LEU A 129 12.61 2.80 6.05
N THR A 130 11.69 3.57 6.64
CA THR A 130 10.85 3.11 7.75
C THR A 130 9.91 1.99 7.29
N ALA A 131 9.26 2.17 6.14
CA ALA A 131 8.39 1.16 5.54
C ALA A 131 9.16 -0.11 5.18
N THR A 132 10.34 0.04 4.56
CA THR A 132 11.19 -1.08 4.17
C THR A 132 11.64 -1.90 5.38
N SER A 133 12.13 -1.23 6.43
CA SER A 133 12.55 -1.92 7.66
C SER A 133 11.40 -2.62 8.36
N LEU A 134 10.23 -1.96 8.45
CA LEU A 134 9.04 -2.55 9.09
C LEU A 134 8.53 -3.79 8.33
N ALA A 135 8.51 -3.75 7.00
CA ALA A 135 8.11 -4.90 6.19
C ALA A 135 9.09 -6.07 6.34
N MET A 136 10.41 -5.78 6.33
CA MET A 136 11.46 -6.77 6.55
C MET A 136 11.36 -7.43 7.93
N GLU A 137 11.18 -6.64 9.00
CA GLU A 137 11.09 -7.15 10.37
C GLU A 137 9.87 -8.06 10.58
N ASN A 138 8.77 -7.80 9.88
CA ASN A 138 7.54 -8.57 9.96
C ASN A 138 7.43 -9.66 8.88
N ASP A 139 8.48 -9.92 8.08
CA ASP A 139 8.51 -10.92 7.01
C ASP A 139 7.38 -10.78 5.97
N ILE A 140 6.90 -9.55 5.73
CA ILE A 140 5.81 -9.30 4.80
C ILE A 140 6.38 -9.09 3.39
N PRO A 141 6.09 -9.96 2.42
CA PRO A 141 6.52 -9.75 1.03
C PRO A 141 5.84 -8.54 0.40
N VAL A 142 6.58 -7.81 -0.45
CA VAL A 142 6.07 -6.67 -1.20
C VAL A 142 6.21 -6.93 -2.69
N VAL A 143 5.13 -6.74 -3.43
CA VAL A 143 5.12 -6.80 -4.90
C VAL A 143 4.96 -5.40 -5.46
N VAL A 144 5.98 -4.89 -6.14
CA VAL A 144 5.97 -3.54 -6.74
C VAL A 144 5.63 -3.63 -8.22
N PHE A 145 4.59 -2.95 -8.68
CA PHE A 145 4.15 -3.01 -10.08
C PHE A 145 3.52 -1.69 -10.55
N ALA A 146 3.40 -1.54 -11.88
CA ALA A 146 2.84 -0.33 -12.49
C ALA A 146 1.32 -0.22 -12.29
N LEU A 147 0.87 0.92 -11.77
CA LEU A 147 -0.56 1.27 -11.68
C LEU A 147 -1.15 1.71 -13.03
N ALA A 148 -0.29 2.18 -13.97
CA ALA A 148 -0.73 2.68 -15.28
C ALA A 148 -1.53 1.63 -16.10
N GLU A 149 -1.30 0.35 -15.80
CA GLU A 149 -2.05 -0.77 -16.38
C GLU A 149 -2.96 -1.39 -15.31
N PRO A 150 -4.26 -1.04 -15.22
CA PRO A 150 -5.17 -1.51 -14.17
C PRO A 150 -5.27 -3.04 -14.08
N GLN A 151 -5.04 -3.75 -15.18
CA GLN A 151 -5.02 -5.22 -15.21
C GLN A 151 -3.90 -5.81 -14.35
N ASN A 152 -2.83 -5.06 -14.08
CA ASN A 152 -1.74 -5.52 -13.21
C ASN A 152 -2.21 -5.74 -11.77
N ILE A 153 -3.24 -5.02 -11.31
CA ILE A 153 -3.84 -5.27 -9.98
C ILE A 153 -4.41 -6.70 -9.94
N VAL A 154 -5.19 -7.07 -10.94
CA VAL A 154 -5.79 -8.41 -11.02
C VAL A 154 -4.70 -9.47 -11.13
N ARG A 155 -3.72 -9.26 -12.00
CA ARG A 155 -2.60 -10.19 -12.21
C ARG A 155 -1.78 -10.38 -10.94
N ALA A 156 -1.48 -9.30 -10.21
CA ALA A 156 -0.77 -9.37 -8.94
C ALA A 156 -1.54 -10.18 -7.89
N VAL A 157 -2.86 -9.94 -7.76
CA VAL A 157 -3.72 -10.70 -6.84
C VAL A 157 -3.80 -12.18 -7.22
N MET A 158 -3.75 -12.50 -8.51
CA MET A 158 -3.74 -13.88 -9.00
C MET A 158 -2.36 -14.56 -8.90
N GLY A 159 -1.35 -13.86 -8.41
CA GLY A 159 0.01 -14.40 -8.26
C GLY A 159 0.80 -14.50 -9.57
N GLU A 160 0.36 -13.81 -10.62
CA GLU A 160 1.11 -13.75 -11.87
C GLU A 160 2.39 -12.90 -11.69
N PRO A 161 3.46 -13.21 -12.43
CA PRO A 161 4.70 -12.42 -12.37
C PRO A 161 4.48 -11.03 -12.98
N VAL A 162 4.22 -10.07 -12.12
CA VAL A 162 4.11 -8.65 -12.47
C VAL A 162 5.07 -7.84 -11.59
N GLY A 163 5.88 -6.99 -12.20
CA GLY A 163 6.77 -6.10 -11.45
C GLY A 163 7.93 -6.80 -10.75
N THR A 164 8.24 -6.40 -9.54
CA THR A 164 9.34 -6.92 -8.71
C THR A 164 8.81 -7.43 -7.37
N VAL A 165 9.25 -8.61 -6.97
CA VAL A 165 8.95 -9.18 -5.64
C VAL A 165 10.10 -8.87 -4.69
N VAL A 166 9.80 -8.27 -3.54
CA VAL A 166 10.77 -7.99 -2.46
C VAL A 166 10.44 -8.87 -1.26
N THR A 167 11.42 -9.64 -0.81
CA THR A 167 11.27 -10.57 0.32
C THR A 167 12.49 -10.51 1.24
N LYS A 168 12.50 -11.28 2.31
CA LYS A 168 13.66 -11.51 3.18
C LYS A 168 14.71 -12.34 2.49
#